data_2daca764523a1301548ccfb1482d7913
#
_entry.id   2daca764523a1301548ccfb1482d7913
#
_cell.length_a   1.000
_cell.length_b   1.000
_cell.length_c   1.000
_cell.angle_alpha   90.00
_cell.angle_beta   90.00
_cell.angle_gamma   90.00
#
_symmetry.space_group_name_H-M   'P 1'
#
loop_
_entity.id
_entity.type
_entity.pdbx_description
1 polymer ?
#
loop_
_entity_poly.entity_id
_entity_poly.type
_entity_poly.pdbx_seq_one_letter_code
_entity_poly.pdbx_strand_id
1 'polypeptide(L)'
;QQGATGEPVLLDEFVFASVPGLNPDTPIDRNEALPPAAQIVHRQSVTRSGVVNENGVVFSAVLGADVGDFSFNWIGLLNKASGTLAMIVHAPEQQKLKTAEGQQGNVLTRSFLMEYNGAQTETGITTPAETWQIDFTARMAGMDERQRLENMDIYGNAAFFGDGYLIAKTGIQFFVTKGTGYVA
;
A
#
# COMPACT_ATOMS: atom_id res chain seq x y z
N GLN A 1 -22.37 -7.73 1.49
CA GLN A 1 -23.76 -7.95 1.98
C GLN A 1 -23.87 -7.85 3.51
N GLN A 2 -22.77 -8.06 4.29
CA GLN A 2 -22.82 -7.93 5.76
C GLN A 2 -23.18 -6.50 6.20
N GLY A 3 -22.59 -5.46 5.61
CA GLY A 3 -22.92 -4.08 5.91
C GLY A 3 -24.40 -3.68 5.64
N ALA A 4 -25.05 -4.35 4.70
CA ALA A 4 -26.48 -4.14 4.40
C ALA A 4 -27.41 -4.70 5.49
N THR A 5 -26.94 -5.57 6.37
CA THR A 5 -27.69 -6.15 7.50
C THR A 5 -27.42 -5.44 8.83
N GLY A 6 -26.57 -4.39 8.83
CA GLY A 6 -26.19 -3.65 10.03
C GLY A 6 -25.18 -4.39 10.93
N GLU A 7 -24.64 -5.53 10.50
CA GLU A 7 -23.55 -6.20 11.19
C GLU A 7 -22.20 -5.67 10.71
N PRO A 8 -21.20 -5.52 11.60
CA PRO A 8 -19.87 -5.07 11.20
C PRO A 8 -19.23 -6.00 10.16
N VAL A 9 -18.61 -5.41 9.15
CA VAL A 9 -17.83 -6.17 8.16
C VAL A 9 -16.52 -6.60 8.80
N LEU A 10 -16.44 -7.87 9.19
CA LEU A 10 -15.25 -8.45 9.78
C LEU A 10 -14.31 -8.96 8.68
N LEU A 11 -13.10 -8.42 8.65
CA LEU A 11 -12.01 -8.90 7.78
C LEU A 11 -10.84 -9.28 8.68
N ASP A 12 -10.52 -10.56 8.72
CA ASP A 12 -9.66 -11.13 9.76
C ASP A 12 -8.52 -12.00 9.24
N GLU A 13 -8.50 -12.30 7.93
CA GLU A 13 -7.48 -13.18 7.37
C GLU A 13 -6.91 -12.66 6.04
N PHE A 14 -5.58 -12.63 5.95
CA PHE A 14 -4.83 -12.49 4.71
C PHE A 14 -4.53 -13.87 4.12
N VAL A 15 -4.68 -14.00 2.82
CA VAL A 15 -4.30 -15.20 2.06
C VAL A 15 -3.23 -14.81 1.07
N PHE A 16 -2.15 -15.58 1.05
CA PHE A 16 -1.04 -15.46 0.11
C PHE A 16 -1.06 -16.64 -0.83
N ALA A 17 -0.98 -16.40 -2.13
CA ALA A 17 -0.98 -17.45 -3.14
C ALA A 17 0.11 -17.24 -4.18
N SER A 18 0.60 -18.35 -4.73
CA SER A 18 1.48 -18.38 -5.90
C SER A 18 0.67 -18.83 -7.09
N VAL A 19 0.28 -17.87 -7.93
CA VAL A 19 -0.55 -18.09 -9.11
C VAL A 19 0.35 -18.11 -10.34
N PRO A 20 0.50 -19.25 -11.02
CA PRO A 20 1.38 -19.36 -12.20
C PRO A 20 0.94 -18.44 -13.33
N GLY A 21 1.88 -17.70 -13.89
CA GLY A 21 1.64 -16.82 -15.04
C GLY A 21 0.82 -15.57 -14.74
N LEU A 22 0.60 -15.23 -13.48
CA LEU A 22 -0.08 -14.00 -13.07
C LEU A 22 0.77 -12.79 -13.49
N ASN A 23 0.16 -11.90 -14.28
CA ASN A 23 0.77 -10.62 -14.62
C ASN A 23 0.27 -9.56 -13.63
N PRO A 24 1.17 -8.93 -12.83
CA PRO A 24 0.78 -7.94 -11.84
C PRO A 24 0.16 -6.67 -12.45
N ASP A 25 0.42 -6.39 -13.72
CA ASP A 25 -0.14 -5.22 -14.43
C ASP A 25 -1.54 -5.47 -14.99
N THR A 26 -2.04 -6.70 -14.93
CA THR A 26 -3.40 -7.02 -15.39
C THR A 26 -4.42 -6.47 -14.39
N PRO A 27 -5.42 -5.69 -14.86
CA PRO A 27 -6.50 -5.23 -14.00
C PRO A 27 -7.22 -6.40 -13.31
N ILE A 28 -7.50 -6.24 -12.02
CA ILE A 28 -8.18 -7.26 -11.23
C ILE A 28 -9.65 -7.33 -11.66
N ASP A 29 -10.14 -8.54 -11.96
CA ASP A 29 -11.56 -8.76 -12.22
C ASP A 29 -12.34 -8.65 -10.90
N ARG A 30 -13.45 -7.93 -10.93
CA ARG A 30 -14.36 -7.81 -9.77
C ARG A 30 -14.98 -9.14 -9.33
N ASN A 31 -15.02 -10.12 -10.23
CA ASN A 31 -15.51 -11.46 -9.96
C ASN A 31 -14.38 -12.46 -9.67
N GLU A 32 -13.17 -11.99 -9.55
CA GLU A 32 -12.04 -12.84 -9.22
C GLU A 32 -12.26 -13.53 -7.87
N ALA A 33 -12.15 -14.84 -7.88
CA ALA A 33 -12.35 -15.66 -6.70
C ALA A 33 -11.01 -16.00 -6.03
N LEU A 34 -11.10 -16.55 -4.84
CA LEU A 34 -9.94 -17.10 -4.13
C LEU A 34 -9.24 -18.15 -5.01
N PRO A 35 -7.92 -18.09 -5.17
CA PRO A 35 -7.17 -19.11 -5.91
C PRO A 35 -7.41 -20.53 -5.36
N PRO A 36 -7.26 -21.56 -6.18
CA PRO A 36 -7.36 -22.95 -5.74
C PRO A 36 -6.46 -23.23 -4.53
N ALA A 37 -6.89 -24.10 -3.64
CA ALA A 37 -6.15 -24.43 -2.41
C ALA A 37 -4.70 -24.86 -2.67
N ALA A 38 -4.42 -25.50 -3.81
CA ALA A 38 -3.08 -25.91 -4.21
C ALA A 38 -2.12 -24.73 -4.51
N GLN A 39 -2.67 -23.54 -4.80
CA GLN A 39 -1.89 -22.33 -5.06
C GLN A 39 -1.75 -21.46 -3.81
N ILE A 40 -2.55 -21.69 -2.78
CA ILE A 40 -2.46 -20.97 -1.52
C ILE A 40 -1.23 -21.45 -0.76
N VAL A 41 -0.28 -20.57 -0.55
CA VAL A 41 0.99 -20.90 0.11
C VAL A 41 1.01 -20.55 1.58
N HIS A 42 0.22 -19.56 2.00
CA HIS A 42 0.13 -19.14 3.40
C HIS A 42 -1.17 -18.41 3.72
N ARG A 43 -1.62 -18.55 4.96
CA ARG A 43 -2.72 -17.78 5.56
C ARG A 43 -2.25 -17.13 6.84
N GLN A 44 -2.54 -15.85 6.98
CA GLN A 44 -2.11 -15.06 8.14
C GLN A 44 -3.29 -14.27 8.68
N SER A 45 -3.54 -14.37 9.96
CA SER A 45 -4.53 -13.51 10.61
C SER A 45 -4.11 -12.05 10.51
N VAL A 46 -5.09 -11.15 10.41
CA VAL A 46 -4.84 -9.71 10.51
C VAL A 46 -4.15 -9.44 11.84
N THR A 47 -2.98 -8.85 11.78
CA THR A 47 -2.19 -8.53 12.97
C THR A 47 -2.67 -7.23 13.62
N ARG A 48 -3.04 -6.27 12.78
CA ARG A 48 -3.53 -4.95 13.19
C ARG A 48 -4.56 -4.43 12.20
N SER A 49 -5.53 -3.69 12.73
CA SER A 49 -6.45 -2.89 11.95
C SER A 49 -6.61 -1.52 12.59
N GLY A 50 -6.84 -0.48 11.80
CA GLY A 50 -6.99 0.86 12.32
C GLY A 50 -7.73 1.78 11.36
N VAL A 51 -8.27 2.86 11.91
CA VAL A 51 -8.98 3.90 11.19
C VAL A 51 -8.01 5.00 10.79
N VAL A 52 -7.98 5.33 9.51
CA VAL A 52 -7.24 6.48 8.98
C VAL A 52 -8.14 7.72 9.02
N ASN A 53 -9.39 7.57 8.58
CA ASN A 53 -10.45 8.56 8.64
C ASN A 53 -11.82 7.85 8.57
N GLU A 54 -12.92 8.58 8.61
CA GLU A 54 -14.28 8.01 8.58
C GLU A 54 -14.57 7.11 7.35
N ASN A 55 -13.82 7.30 6.25
CA ASN A 55 -13.97 6.55 5.01
C ASN A 55 -12.76 5.65 4.70
N GLY A 56 -11.76 5.60 5.58
CA GLY A 56 -10.54 4.86 5.37
C GLY A 56 -10.18 3.97 6.56
N VAL A 57 -10.04 2.67 6.30
CA VAL A 57 -9.55 1.69 7.28
C VAL A 57 -8.38 0.91 6.71
N VAL A 58 -7.42 0.58 7.55
CA VAL A 58 -6.24 -0.15 7.16
C VAL A 58 -6.16 -1.47 7.92
N PHE A 59 -5.76 -2.51 7.20
CA PHE A 59 -5.51 -3.84 7.75
C PHE A 59 -4.06 -4.22 7.48
N SER A 60 -3.37 -4.77 8.45
CA SER A 60 -1.98 -5.19 8.33
C SER A 60 -1.77 -6.63 8.78
N ALA A 61 -0.92 -7.34 8.05
CA ALA A 61 -0.39 -8.62 8.42
C ALA A 61 1.13 -8.58 8.46
N VAL A 62 1.71 -9.16 9.50
CA VAL A 62 3.16 -9.31 9.67
C VAL A 62 3.51 -10.79 9.50
N LEU A 63 4.33 -11.09 8.52
CA LEU A 63 4.94 -12.40 8.31
C LEU A 63 6.31 -12.40 9.00
N GLY A 64 6.39 -12.97 10.18
CA GLY A 64 7.61 -13.04 10.99
C GLY A 64 8.74 -13.85 10.36
N ALA A 65 9.91 -13.76 10.92
CA ALA A 65 11.08 -14.51 10.45
C ALA A 65 10.97 -16.03 10.65
N ASP A 66 10.00 -16.48 11.43
CA ASP A 66 9.64 -17.88 11.70
C ASP A 66 8.73 -18.49 10.61
N VAL A 67 8.20 -17.66 9.71
CA VAL A 67 7.28 -18.04 8.62
C VAL A 67 8.06 -18.15 7.30
N GLY A 68 7.83 -19.17 6.52
CA GLY A 68 8.44 -19.45 5.21
C GLY A 68 8.74 -20.95 5.09
N ASP A 69 9.35 -21.41 4.01
CA ASP A 69 9.82 -20.73 2.80
C ASP A 69 8.74 -20.86 1.72
N PHE A 70 8.35 -19.76 1.12
CA PHE A 70 7.41 -19.77 -0.02
C PHE A 70 7.54 -18.51 -0.85
N SER A 71 7.10 -18.59 -2.12
CA SER A 71 6.90 -17.42 -3.00
C SER A 71 5.43 -17.13 -3.15
N PHE A 72 5.08 -15.87 -3.37
CA PHE A 72 3.71 -15.45 -3.64
C PHE A 72 3.69 -14.25 -4.59
N ASN A 73 2.63 -14.15 -5.37
CA ASN A 73 2.36 -13.03 -6.29
C ASN A 73 0.89 -12.56 -6.22
N TRP A 74 0.09 -13.18 -5.35
CA TRP A 74 -1.31 -12.85 -5.12
C TRP A 74 -1.57 -12.73 -3.62
N ILE A 75 -2.28 -11.68 -3.23
CA ILE A 75 -2.65 -11.43 -1.83
C ILE A 75 -4.12 -11.09 -1.77
N GLY A 76 -4.88 -11.74 -0.91
CA GLY A 76 -6.28 -11.44 -0.64
C GLY A 76 -6.53 -11.14 0.83
N LEU A 77 -7.52 -10.30 1.10
CA LEU A 77 -8.06 -10.03 2.43
C LEU A 77 -9.52 -10.51 2.46
N LEU A 78 -9.85 -11.34 3.43
CA LEU A 78 -11.16 -11.98 3.50
C LEU A 78 -11.70 -12.07 4.93
N ASN A 79 -13.01 -12.35 5.01
CA ASN A 79 -13.62 -12.86 6.22
C ASN A 79 -13.45 -14.37 6.27
N LYS A 80 -12.74 -14.86 7.28
CA LYS A 80 -12.44 -16.30 7.43
C LYS A 80 -13.70 -17.17 7.61
N ALA A 81 -14.67 -16.66 8.35
CA ALA A 81 -15.87 -17.43 8.68
C ALA A 81 -16.79 -17.61 7.46
N SER A 82 -16.99 -16.58 6.66
CA SER A 82 -17.84 -16.61 5.47
C SER A 82 -17.10 -16.96 4.19
N GLY A 83 -15.77 -16.90 4.18
CA GLY A 83 -14.96 -17.00 2.96
C GLY A 83 -15.11 -15.82 2.01
N THR A 84 -15.76 -14.74 2.45
CA THR A 84 -16.00 -13.57 1.60
C THR A 84 -14.70 -12.80 1.38
N LEU A 85 -14.28 -12.72 0.13
CA LEU A 85 -13.11 -11.98 -0.31
C LEU A 85 -13.46 -10.49 -0.49
N ALA A 86 -12.70 -9.60 0.15
CA ALA A 86 -12.96 -8.18 0.13
C ALA A 86 -11.94 -7.39 -0.71
N MET A 87 -10.68 -7.79 -0.68
CA MET A 87 -9.62 -7.14 -1.44
C MET A 87 -8.69 -8.17 -2.07
N ILE A 88 -8.18 -7.82 -3.24
CA ILE A 88 -7.18 -8.58 -3.98
C ILE A 88 -6.06 -7.63 -4.41
N VAL A 89 -4.84 -8.12 -4.38
CA VAL A 89 -3.67 -7.45 -4.98
C VAL A 89 -2.86 -8.48 -5.77
N HIS A 90 -2.61 -8.16 -7.04
CA HIS A 90 -1.60 -8.83 -7.84
C HIS A 90 -0.26 -8.12 -7.63
N ALA A 91 0.79 -8.85 -7.39
CA ALA A 91 2.13 -8.32 -7.13
C ALA A 91 3.17 -9.07 -7.94
N PRO A 92 4.31 -8.46 -8.23
CA PRO A 92 5.47 -9.22 -8.67
C PRO A 92 5.79 -10.33 -7.67
N GLU A 93 6.35 -11.43 -8.17
CA GLU A 93 6.69 -12.57 -7.30
C GLU A 93 7.63 -12.14 -6.17
N GLN A 94 7.26 -12.47 -4.96
CA GLN A 94 8.01 -12.16 -3.75
C GLN A 94 8.30 -13.44 -2.97
N GLN A 95 9.49 -13.50 -2.39
CA GLN A 95 9.92 -14.61 -1.57
C GLN A 95 9.82 -14.29 -0.08
N LYS A 96 9.22 -15.19 0.67
CA LYS A 96 9.23 -15.21 2.12
C LYS A 96 10.16 -16.33 2.58
N LEU A 97 11.23 -15.93 3.24
CA LEU A 97 12.26 -16.85 3.75
C LEU A 97 12.13 -16.99 5.27
N LYS A 98 12.22 -18.22 5.75
CA LYS A 98 12.26 -18.54 7.17
C LYS A 98 13.69 -18.51 7.69
N THR A 99 13.88 -18.07 8.92
CA THR A 99 15.16 -18.22 9.62
C THR A 99 15.40 -19.69 9.95
N ALA A 100 16.52 -20.23 9.46
CA ALA A 100 16.97 -21.58 9.74
C ALA A 100 18.50 -21.57 9.97
N GLU A 101 19.09 -22.69 10.38
CA GLU A 101 20.55 -22.78 10.54
C GLU A 101 21.29 -22.39 9.25
N GLY A 102 22.12 -21.35 9.33
CA GLY A 102 22.89 -20.82 8.20
C GLY A 102 22.11 -19.91 7.25
N GLN A 103 20.82 -19.67 7.49
CA GLN A 103 19.99 -18.79 6.67
C GLN A 103 19.26 -17.76 7.54
N GLN A 104 19.42 -16.49 7.21
CA GLN A 104 18.63 -15.43 7.83
C GLN A 104 17.31 -15.26 7.07
N GLY A 105 16.19 -15.39 7.77
CA GLY A 105 14.86 -15.12 7.24
C GLY A 105 14.57 -13.63 7.10
N ASN A 106 13.52 -13.32 6.35
CA ASN A 106 13.03 -11.95 6.22
C ASN A 106 11.71 -11.77 7.00
N VAL A 107 11.42 -10.53 7.37
CA VAL A 107 10.12 -10.11 7.92
C VAL A 107 9.42 -9.27 6.87
N LEU A 108 8.19 -9.64 6.52
CA LEU A 108 7.38 -8.90 5.57
C LEU A 108 6.13 -8.37 6.26
N THR A 109 5.88 -7.08 6.11
CA THR A 109 4.61 -6.46 6.50
C THR A 109 3.81 -6.14 5.25
N ARG A 110 2.54 -6.51 5.23
CA ARG A 110 1.60 -6.16 4.16
C ARG A 110 0.41 -5.43 4.77
N SER A 111 0.12 -4.27 4.21
CA SER A 111 -0.98 -3.44 4.68
C SER A 111 -1.88 -3.08 3.52
N PHE A 112 -3.19 -3.21 3.73
CA PHE A 112 -4.22 -2.83 2.79
C PHE A 112 -5.01 -1.65 3.34
N LEU A 113 -5.07 -0.57 2.57
CA LEU A 113 -5.96 0.54 2.81
C LEU A 113 -7.25 0.33 2.02
N MET A 114 -8.37 0.31 2.73
CA MET A 114 -9.70 0.28 2.12
C MET A 114 -10.35 1.65 2.29
N GLU A 115 -10.78 2.23 1.18
CA GLU A 115 -11.47 3.51 1.17
C GLU A 115 -12.86 3.35 0.54
N TYR A 116 -13.90 3.58 1.33
CA TYR A 116 -15.29 3.68 0.89
C TYR A 116 -16.12 4.46 1.90
N ASN A 117 -17.25 5.00 1.48
CA ASN A 117 -18.10 5.79 2.36
C ASN A 117 -18.58 4.99 3.58
N GLY A 118 -18.26 5.48 4.78
CA GLY A 118 -18.65 4.84 6.03
C GLY A 118 -17.81 3.64 6.45
N ALA A 119 -16.59 3.48 5.90
CA ALA A 119 -15.72 2.34 6.17
C ALA A 119 -15.49 2.12 7.68
N GLN A 120 -15.29 3.17 8.45
CA GLN A 120 -15.15 3.10 9.91
C GLN A 120 -16.39 2.51 10.56
N THR A 121 -17.57 3.01 10.19
CA THR A 121 -18.85 2.59 10.78
C THR A 121 -19.16 1.14 10.43
N GLU A 122 -18.98 0.76 9.17
CA GLU A 122 -19.29 -0.59 8.69
C GLU A 122 -18.34 -1.66 9.20
N THR A 123 -17.06 -1.32 9.43
CA THR A 123 -16.08 -2.25 9.99
C THR A 123 -16.09 -2.29 11.51
N GLY A 124 -16.68 -1.28 12.18
CA GLY A 124 -16.67 -1.16 13.63
C GLY A 124 -15.28 -0.94 14.24
N ILE A 125 -14.29 -0.59 13.42
CA ILE A 125 -12.92 -0.33 13.88
C ILE A 125 -12.87 1.05 14.50
N THR A 126 -12.42 1.15 15.76
CA THR A 126 -12.31 2.40 16.51
C THR A 126 -10.88 2.79 16.85
N THR A 127 -9.94 1.87 16.70
CA THR A 127 -8.52 2.11 17.00
C THR A 127 -7.92 3.03 15.93
N PRO A 128 -7.37 4.20 16.29
CA PRO A 128 -6.69 5.05 15.32
C PRO A 128 -5.47 4.35 14.75
N ALA A 129 -5.28 4.45 13.44
CA ALA A 129 -4.10 3.92 12.77
C ALA A 129 -2.80 4.64 13.19
N GLU A 130 -2.92 5.84 13.73
CA GLU A 130 -1.81 6.68 14.18
C GLU A 130 -0.91 6.02 15.23
N THR A 131 -1.44 5.11 16.03
CA THR A 131 -0.66 4.41 17.07
C THR A 131 0.42 3.47 16.51
N TRP A 132 0.36 3.14 15.22
CA TRP A 132 1.34 2.27 14.53
C TRP A 132 1.67 2.78 13.12
N GLN A 133 1.29 3.99 12.81
CA GLN A 133 1.51 4.69 11.53
C GLN A 133 2.97 5.08 11.27
N ILE A 134 3.90 4.87 12.21
CA ILE A 134 5.31 5.20 12.00
C ILE A 134 5.83 4.64 10.66
N ASP A 135 5.40 3.44 10.29
CA ASP A 135 5.75 2.84 9.00
C ASP A 135 5.02 3.46 7.79
N PHE A 136 3.77 3.91 7.98
CA PHE A 136 2.99 4.54 6.91
C PHE A 136 3.45 5.97 6.64
N THR A 137 3.68 6.74 7.70
CA THR A 137 4.19 8.12 7.59
C THR A 137 5.59 8.12 6.98
N ALA A 138 6.46 7.19 7.39
CA ALA A 138 7.78 7.02 6.79
C ALA A 138 7.72 6.60 5.32
N ARG A 139 6.73 5.78 4.93
CA ARG A 139 6.50 5.40 3.52
C ARG A 139 5.95 6.55 2.69
N MET A 140 5.00 7.31 3.21
CA MET A 140 4.46 8.49 2.54
C MET A 140 5.53 9.56 2.41
N ALA A 141 6.30 9.84 3.48
CA ALA A 141 7.45 10.74 3.42
C ALA A 141 8.53 10.25 2.44
N GLY A 142 8.73 8.93 2.35
CA GLY A 142 9.63 8.33 1.36
C GLY A 142 9.11 8.41 -0.08
N MET A 143 7.79 8.43 -0.28
CA MET A 143 7.18 8.66 -1.59
C MET A 143 7.27 10.15 -1.99
N ASP A 144 7.01 11.05 -1.06
CA ASP A 144 7.16 12.49 -1.26
C ASP A 144 8.62 12.85 -1.54
N GLU A 145 9.56 12.26 -0.82
CA GLU A 145 10.99 12.46 -1.05
C GLU A 145 11.45 11.87 -2.39
N ARG A 146 10.94 10.72 -2.80
CA ARG A 146 11.23 10.15 -4.12
C ARG A 146 10.70 11.05 -5.22
N GLN A 147 9.48 11.56 -5.09
CA GLN A 147 8.89 12.49 -6.05
C GLN A 147 9.66 13.82 -6.09
N ARG A 148 10.16 14.28 -4.93
CA ARG A 148 11.04 15.45 -4.85
C ARG A 148 12.38 15.20 -5.55
N LEU A 149 13.00 14.05 -5.35
CA LEU A 149 14.26 13.66 -6.00
C LEU A 149 14.09 13.47 -7.51
N GLU A 150 12.99 12.87 -7.96
CA GLU A 150 12.66 12.77 -9.38
C GLU A 150 12.47 14.15 -10.02
N ASN A 151 11.81 15.08 -9.32
CA ASN A 151 11.68 16.46 -9.78
C ASN A 151 13.03 17.18 -9.80
N MET A 152 13.92 16.94 -8.84
CA MET A 152 15.28 17.45 -8.86
C MET A 152 16.12 16.90 -10.01
N ASP A 153 15.95 15.63 -10.34
CA ASP A 153 16.65 14.97 -11.46
C ASP A 153 16.19 15.52 -12.82
N ILE A 154 14.89 15.82 -12.95
CA ILE A 154 14.30 16.34 -14.20
C ILE A 154 14.52 17.84 -14.33
N TYR A 155 14.36 18.61 -13.25
CA TYR A 155 14.34 20.09 -13.28
C TYR A 155 15.51 20.74 -12.54
N GLY A 156 16.37 19.97 -11.89
CA GLY A 156 17.45 20.46 -11.03
C GLY A 156 16.96 20.95 -9.66
N ASN A 157 17.79 21.75 -8.98
CA ASN A 157 17.50 22.24 -7.62
C ASN A 157 16.40 23.30 -7.55
N ALA A 158 15.92 23.77 -8.71
CA ALA A 158 14.80 24.71 -8.81
C ALA A 158 14.02 24.46 -10.09
N ALA A 159 12.70 24.36 -9.97
CA ALA A 159 11.79 24.26 -11.11
C ALA A 159 10.89 25.50 -11.18
N PHE A 160 10.75 26.07 -12.38
CA PHE A 160 9.94 27.25 -12.62
C PHE A 160 8.79 26.87 -13.55
N PHE A 161 7.57 27.12 -13.11
CA PHE A 161 6.35 26.74 -13.80
C PHE A 161 5.56 27.99 -14.24
N GLY A 162 5.04 27.95 -15.46
CA GLY A 162 4.23 29.02 -16.03
C GLY A 162 5.07 30.13 -16.66
N ASP A 163 4.43 31.27 -16.92
CA ASP A 163 5.00 32.41 -17.67
C ASP A 163 5.87 33.34 -16.80
N GLY A 164 6.36 32.84 -15.65
CA GLY A 164 7.18 33.64 -14.74
C GLY A 164 8.67 33.28 -14.78
N TYR A 165 9.45 34.03 -14.01
CA TYR A 165 10.91 33.84 -13.85
C TYR A 165 11.71 33.94 -15.16
N LEU A 166 11.22 34.72 -16.14
CA LEU A 166 12.01 35.01 -17.31
C LEU A 166 13.16 35.96 -16.90
N ILE A 167 14.37 35.53 -17.18
CA ILE A 167 15.57 36.31 -16.92
C ILE A 167 15.89 37.08 -18.22
N ALA A 168 15.77 38.38 -18.18
CA ALA A 168 16.19 39.26 -19.28
C ALA A 168 17.40 40.11 -18.86
N LYS A 169 18.34 40.29 -19.77
CA LYS A 169 19.50 41.13 -19.57
C LYS A 169 19.37 42.39 -20.45
N THR A 170 19.43 43.55 -19.80
CA THR A 170 19.54 44.84 -20.50
C THR A 170 20.78 45.57 -19.98
N GLY A 171 21.82 45.60 -20.78
CA GLY A 171 23.11 46.14 -20.36
C GLY A 171 23.75 45.28 -19.25
N ILE A 172 23.98 45.86 -18.08
CA ILE A 172 24.51 45.20 -16.89
C ILE A 172 23.43 44.83 -15.85
N GLN A 173 22.16 45.10 -16.15
CA GLN A 173 21.03 44.80 -15.28
C GLN A 173 20.33 43.50 -15.71
N PHE A 174 19.92 42.73 -14.72
CA PHE A 174 19.13 41.53 -14.91
C PHE A 174 17.74 41.75 -14.31
N PHE A 175 16.72 41.38 -15.05
CA PHE A 175 15.33 41.44 -14.62
C PHE A 175 14.77 40.03 -14.53
N VAL A 176 14.06 39.74 -13.43
CA VAL A 176 13.36 38.48 -13.23
C VAL A 176 11.88 38.80 -13.09
N THR A 177 11.05 38.23 -13.94
CA THR A 177 9.61 38.37 -13.83
C THR A 177 9.08 37.51 -12.65
N LYS A 178 7.94 37.98 -12.10
CA LYS A 178 7.25 37.22 -11.04
C LYS A 178 6.71 35.92 -11.62
N GLY A 179 6.92 34.82 -10.92
CA GLY A 179 6.40 33.50 -11.28
C GLY A 179 6.24 32.60 -10.06
N THR A 180 5.76 31.40 -10.31
CA THR A 180 5.66 30.35 -9.30
C THR A 180 6.75 29.31 -9.56
N GLY A 181 7.52 28.96 -8.55
CA GLY A 181 8.59 27.99 -8.67
C GLY A 181 8.72 27.13 -7.42
N TYR A 182 9.39 26.01 -7.59
CA TYR A 182 9.80 25.11 -6.51
C TYR A 182 11.31 25.24 -6.32
N VAL A 183 11.72 25.43 -5.07
CA VAL A 183 13.13 25.43 -4.66
C VAL A 183 13.30 24.34 -3.62
N ALA A 184 14.25 23.44 -3.84
CA ALA A 184 14.59 22.36 -2.91
C ALA A 184 15.41 22.85 -1.72
#